data_8815c1454b02093bd1a5b533f5c5d568
#
_entry.id   8815c1454b02093bd1a5b533f5c5d568
#
_cell.length_a   1.000
_cell.length_b   1.000
_cell.length_c   1.000
_cell.angle_alpha   90.00
_cell.angle_beta   90.00
_cell.angle_gamma   90.00
#
_symmetry.space_group_name_H-M   'P 1'
#
loop_
_entity.id
_entity.type
_entity.pdbx_description
1 polymer ?
#
loop_
_entity_poly.entity_id
_entity_poly.type
_entity_poly.pdbx_seq_one_letter_code
_entity_poly.pdbx_strand_id
1 'polypeptide(L)'
;MLTRFTEAIKRRPDLKLIVTSATLDAEKFSKYFFGCPIFTIPGRTYPVEILYTKEPESDYLDASLITIMQIHLSEPPGDVLLFLTGQEEIDTSCEILFERMKALGPKVPELIILPIYSALPSEVQSRVFEPTPPGARKVVIATNVAETSLTIPGIYYVVDPGFAKQNAYDPRLGMDSLVVMPISQAQARQRSGRAGRTGPGKCYRLYTEAAYRNEMLPNSIPDIQRTNLAHTILMLKAMGINDLLSFDFMDPPPAPTMLTALEALYALSALDDEGLLTRLGRKMADFPMEPPLAKMLIASVELGCSEEILSIVAMLSVQSVFYRPKEKQAQADSKKAKFHQPEGDHLTLLAVYNGWKASNFSNPWCFENFIQARGVRRAQDVRKQLLGIMDRYKHDIISAGRDYNRVRRAICSGFFRHAAKKDPQEGYKTLVEGTPVYIHPASALFNRAPEWLIYHELILTTREYCHNVLAIEPKWLVEVAPQFFRVADANKISKRKRQEKIEPLYNKVCFFFPFAFSSFVARSFLILAHSSFSLCSTRNRTSGDCQRSNAAHVRVRPLAEGVFCIFVL
;
A
#
# COMPACT_ATOMS: atom_id res chain seq x y z
N MET A 1 -1.51 -13.51 7.93
CA MET A 1 -0.59 -14.65 7.76
C MET A 1 -0.23 -15.29 9.09
N LEU A 2 0.23 -14.57 10.11
CA LEU A 2 0.61 -15.10 11.43
C LEU A 2 -0.51 -15.90 12.10
N THR A 3 -1.74 -15.40 12.10
CA THR A 3 -2.91 -16.04 12.71
C THR A 3 -3.23 -17.44 12.14
N ARG A 4 -2.81 -17.73 10.92
CA ARG A 4 -2.94 -19.08 10.33
C ARG A 4 -1.97 -20.09 10.89
N PHE A 5 -0.77 -19.60 11.20
CA PHE A 5 0.23 -20.48 11.80
C PHE A 5 -0.19 -20.94 13.17
N THR A 6 -0.93 -20.12 13.93
CA THR A 6 -1.43 -20.52 15.25
C THR A 6 -2.35 -21.73 15.18
N GLU A 7 -3.30 -21.76 14.24
CA GLU A 7 -4.18 -22.92 14.05
C GLU A 7 -3.45 -24.14 13.46
N ALA A 8 -2.52 -23.91 12.53
CA ALA A 8 -1.72 -24.99 11.97
C ALA A 8 -0.83 -25.65 13.04
N ILE A 9 -0.20 -24.86 13.90
CA ILE A 9 0.69 -25.34 14.96
C ILE A 9 -0.08 -26.13 16.01
N LYS A 10 -1.31 -25.72 16.38
CA LYS A 10 -2.17 -26.50 17.27
C LYS A 10 -2.41 -27.94 16.76
N ARG A 11 -2.46 -28.10 15.41
CA ARG A 11 -2.73 -29.39 14.75
C ARG A 11 -1.46 -30.15 14.35
N ARG A 12 -0.33 -29.47 14.27
CA ARG A 12 0.96 -30.00 13.78
C ARG A 12 2.08 -29.70 14.79
N PRO A 13 2.22 -30.49 15.85
CA PRO A 13 3.25 -30.27 16.89
C PRO A 13 4.70 -30.40 16.37
N ASP A 14 4.87 -31.04 15.22
CA ASP A 14 6.15 -31.13 14.49
C ASP A 14 6.54 -29.81 13.78
N LEU A 15 5.57 -28.91 13.53
CA LEU A 15 5.82 -27.62 12.89
C LEU A 15 6.43 -26.63 13.89
N LYS A 16 7.58 -26.06 13.53
CA LYS A 16 8.26 -25.03 14.33
C LYS A 16 8.04 -23.66 13.70
N LEU A 17 7.61 -22.68 14.49
CA LEU A 17 7.47 -21.28 14.06
C LEU A 17 8.53 -20.44 14.77
N ILE A 18 9.36 -19.77 13.97
CA ILE A 18 10.36 -18.81 14.44
C ILE A 18 9.96 -17.43 13.93
N VAL A 19 9.67 -16.51 14.85
CA VAL A 19 9.35 -15.12 14.52
C VAL A 19 10.56 -14.26 14.84
N THR A 20 11.04 -13.49 13.87
CA THR A 20 12.19 -12.60 14.06
C THR A 20 11.81 -11.15 13.77
N SER A 21 12.22 -10.23 14.60
CA SER A 21 12.03 -8.80 14.38
C SER A 21 13.05 -7.96 15.12
N ALA A 22 13.27 -6.75 14.60
CA ALA A 22 14.13 -5.75 15.23
C ALA A 22 13.39 -4.85 16.25
N THR A 23 12.07 -4.77 16.21
CA THR A 23 11.29 -3.73 16.93
C THR A 23 9.95 -4.19 17.45
N LEU A 24 9.75 -5.50 17.55
CA LEU A 24 8.49 -6.04 18.06
C LEU A 24 8.29 -5.72 19.53
N ASP A 25 7.02 -5.51 19.86
CA ASP A 25 6.52 -5.79 21.20
C ASP A 25 6.57 -7.31 21.44
N ALA A 26 7.73 -7.78 21.86
CA ALA A 26 8.01 -9.19 22.02
C ALA A 26 7.06 -9.87 23.01
N GLU A 27 6.62 -9.12 24.03
CA GLU A 27 5.66 -9.62 25.03
C GLU A 27 4.27 -9.86 24.42
N LYS A 28 3.81 -8.96 23.55
CA LYS A 28 2.56 -9.11 22.83
C LYS A 28 2.57 -10.34 21.93
N PHE A 29 3.66 -10.53 21.18
CA PHE A 29 3.85 -11.72 20.35
C PHE A 29 3.93 -12.99 21.19
N SER A 30 4.69 -12.99 22.29
CA SER A 30 4.76 -14.14 23.18
C SER A 30 3.38 -14.52 23.71
N LYS A 31 2.60 -13.57 24.21
CA LYS A 31 1.22 -13.81 24.68
C LYS A 31 0.32 -14.39 23.58
N TYR A 32 0.39 -13.82 22.38
CA TYR A 32 -0.41 -14.27 21.24
C TYR A 32 -0.04 -15.70 20.80
N PHE A 33 1.24 -16.07 20.87
CA PHE A 33 1.74 -17.40 20.56
C PHE A 33 1.90 -18.27 21.82
N PHE A 34 0.90 -18.26 22.69
CA PHE A 34 0.77 -19.17 23.86
C PHE A 34 1.91 -19.08 24.88
N GLY A 35 2.46 -17.89 25.11
CA GLY A 35 3.55 -17.69 26.05
C GLY A 35 4.88 -18.25 25.56
N CYS A 36 5.13 -18.22 24.24
CA CYS A 36 6.37 -18.72 23.65
C CYS A 36 7.60 -17.98 24.20
N PRO A 37 8.76 -18.66 24.33
CA PRO A 37 9.98 -18.06 24.85
C PRO A 37 10.51 -16.96 23.92
N ILE A 38 11.03 -15.88 24.53
CA ILE A 38 11.65 -14.76 23.85
C ILE A 38 13.16 -14.91 23.95
N PHE A 39 13.85 -14.91 22.80
CA PHE A 39 15.30 -14.89 22.73
C PHE A 39 15.76 -13.52 22.22
N THR A 40 16.48 -12.82 23.06
CA THR A 40 17.13 -11.57 22.66
C THR A 40 18.55 -11.86 22.21
N ILE A 41 18.86 -11.55 20.94
CA ILE A 41 20.22 -11.67 20.41
C ILE A 41 20.88 -10.30 20.61
N PRO A 42 21.87 -10.18 21.51
CA PRO A 42 22.57 -8.92 21.69
C PRO A 42 23.36 -8.58 20.42
N GLY A 43 22.92 -7.53 19.72
CA GLY A 43 23.65 -7.00 18.59
C GLY A 43 24.89 -6.21 19.03
N ARG A 44 25.93 -6.15 18.20
CA ARG A 44 27.03 -5.21 18.35
C ARG A 44 26.58 -3.84 17.85
N THR A 45 25.83 -3.10 18.66
CA THR A 45 25.51 -1.71 18.39
C THR A 45 26.41 -0.82 19.21
N TYR A 46 27.00 0.18 18.56
CA TYR A 46 27.74 1.21 19.27
C TYR A 46 26.75 2.21 19.93
N PRO A 47 27.14 2.91 20.98
CA PRO A 47 26.30 3.92 21.61
C PRO A 47 25.99 5.04 20.62
N VAL A 48 24.76 5.51 20.65
CA VAL A 48 24.30 6.65 19.87
C VAL A 48 23.83 7.73 20.83
N GLU A 49 24.45 8.90 20.75
CA GLU A 49 24.02 10.09 21.47
C GLU A 49 22.75 10.65 20.81
N ILE A 50 21.68 10.81 21.59
CA ILE A 50 20.42 11.34 21.10
C ILE A 50 20.27 12.79 21.54
N LEU A 51 20.14 13.68 20.57
CA LEU A 51 19.97 15.12 20.76
C LEU A 51 18.57 15.53 20.31
N TYR A 52 17.90 16.36 21.08
CA TYR A 52 16.56 16.87 20.80
C TYR A 52 16.58 18.40 20.65
N THR A 53 15.63 18.94 19.87
CA THR A 53 15.41 20.39 19.85
C THR A 53 14.76 20.84 21.16
N LYS A 54 15.05 22.08 21.57
CA LYS A 54 14.44 22.67 22.78
C LYS A 54 12.99 23.07 22.54
N GLU A 55 12.69 23.54 21.34
CA GLU A 55 11.39 24.02 20.89
C GLU A 55 10.98 23.28 19.61
N PRO A 56 9.67 23.17 19.32
CA PRO A 56 9.20 22.61 18.06
C PRO A 56 9.68 23.41 16.85
N GLU A 57 10.15 22.73 15.82
CA GLU A 57 10.55 23.35 14.56
C GLU A 57 9.33 23.61 13.66
N SER A 58 9.20 24.82 13.17
CA SER A 58 8.12 25.20 12.25
C SER A 58 8.38 24.72 10.82
N ASP A 59 9.64 24.69 10.40
CA ASP A 59 10.10 24.18 9.11
C ASP A 59 11.20 23.14 9.34
N TYR A 60 10.76 21.87 9.36
CA TYR A 60 11.69 20.76 9.57
C TYR A 60 12.64 20.54 8.39
N LEU A 61 12.29 21.01 7.17
CA LEU A 61 13.17 20.88 6.02
C LEU A 61 14.37 21.81 6.16
N ASP A 62 14.12 23.09 6.40
CA ASP A 62 15.21 24.06 6.59
C ASP A 62 16.06 23.73 7.83
N ALA A 63 15.44 23.36 8.95
CA ALA A 63 16.11 22.89 10.15
C ALA A 63 17.01 21.66 9.88
N SER A 64 16.54 20.72 9.05
CA SER A 64 17.35 19.56 8.63
C SER A 64 18.59 19.98 7.84
N LEU A 65 18.44 20.89 6.90
CA LEU A 65 19.53 21.36 6.07
C LEU A 65 20.57 22.17 6.88
N ILE A 66 20.13 23.01 7.81
CA ILE A 66 20.99 23.72 8.75
C ILE A 66 21.76 22.73 9.62
N THR A 67 21.09 21.73 10.16
CA THR A 67 21.72 20.68 10.99
C THR A 67 22.79 19.91 10.21
N ILE A 68 22.52 19.53 8.95
CA ILE A 68 23.52 18.87 8.09
C ILE A 68 24.75 19.77 7.89
N MET A 69 24.54 21.06 7.62
CA MET A 69 25.62 22.00 7.44
C MET A 69 26.47 22.17 8.73
N GLN A 70 25.80 22.21 9.88
CA GLN A 70 26.50 22.25 11.19
C GLN A 70 27.30 20.97 11.40
N ILE A 71 26.74 19.79 11.17
CA ILE A 71 27.46 18.51 11.25
C ILE A 71 28.67 18.52 10.32
N HIS A 72 28.48 18.99 9.08
CA HIS A 72 29.54 19.01 8.08
C HIS A 72 30.73 19.90 8.50
N LEU A 73 30.46 21.04 9.11
CA LEU A 73 31.45 22.03 9.46
C LEU A 73 32.12 21.80 10.84
N SER A 74 31.41 21.19 11.79
CA SER A 74 31.87 21.13 13.19
C SER A 74 32.12 19.73 13.74
N GLU A 75 31.47 18.68 13.18
CA GLU A 75 31.58 17.33 13.71
C GLU A 75 32.73 16.54 13.06
N PRO A 76 33.32 15.56 13.78
CA PRO A 76 34.32 14.65 13.24
C PRO A 76 33.94 13.96 11.94
N PRO A 77 34.90 13.40 11.17
CA PRO A 77 34.60 12.67 9.94
C PRO A 77 33.58 11.55 10.14
N GLY A 78 32.66 11.38 9.18
CA GLY A 78 31.58 10.39 9.18
C GLY A 78 30.43 10.87 8.32
N ASP A 79 29.70 9.93 7.71
CA ASP A 79 28.61 10.22 6.79
C ASP A 79 27.30 10.53 7.54
N VAL A 80 26.41 11.25 6.87
CA VAL A 80 25.12 11.70 7.40
C VAL A 80 23.98 10.99 6.72
N LEU A 81 22.96 10.58 7.46
CA LEU A 81 21.69 10.09 6.94
C LEU A 81 20.57 11.01 7.40
N LEU A 82 19.88 11.64 6.45
CA LEU A 82 18.67 12.43 6.67
C LEU A 82 17.45 11.65 6.26
N PHE A 83 16.42 11.62 7.09
CA PHE A 83 15.12 11.06 6.77
C PHE A 83 14.12 12.14 6.34
N LEU A 84 13.51 11.98 5.15
CA LEU A 84 12.45 12.86 4.65
C LEU A 84 11.23 12.06 4.19
N THR A 85 10.12 12.74 3.95
CA THR A 85 8.83 12.09 3.72
C THR A 85 8.63 11.60 2.28
N GLY A 86 9.26 12.24 1.29
CA GLY A 86 9.03 11.90 -0.12
C GLY A 86 10.04 12.47 -1.10
N GLN A 87 9.85 12.08 -2.36
CA GLN A 87 10.76 12.45 -3.46
C GLN A 87 10.93 13.96 -3.61
N GLU A 88 9.83 14.72 -3.58
CA GLU A 88 9.87 16.18 -3.80
C GLU A 88 10.73 16.89 -2.77
N GLU A 89 10.55 16.53 -1.48
CA GLU A 89 11.37 17.08 -0.40
C GLU A 89 12.83 16.68 -0.54
N ILE A 90 13.11 15.43 -0.92
CA ILE A 90 14.47 14.92 -1.10
C ILE A 90 15.17 15.65 -2.23
N ASP A 91 14.53 15.77 -3.40
CA ASP A 91 15.11 16.42 -4.56
C ASP A 91 15.36 17.92 -4.29
N THR A 92 14.41 18.60 -3.66
CA THR A 92 14.54 20.01 -3.27
C THR A 92 15.67 20.21 -2.25
N SER A 93 15.74 19.33 -1.25
CA SER A 93 16.81 19.38 -0.24
C SER A 93 18.19 19.16 -0.85
N CYS A 94 18.33 18.25 -1.82
CA CYS A 94 19.57 18.04 -2.54
C CYS A 94 20.01 19.30 -3.30
N GLU A 95 19.10 19.98 -3.98
CA GLU A 95 19.37 21.21 -4.71
C GLU A 95 19.82 22.34 -3.77
N ILE A 96 19.07 22.57 -2.70
CA ILE A 96 19.39 23.62 -1.72
C ILE A 96 20.76 23.38 -1.06
N LEU A 97 21.05 22.13 -0.65
CA LEU A 97 22.35 21.78 -0.07
C LEU A 97 23.49 22.01 -1.05
N PHE A 98 23.29 21.61 -2.32
CA PHE A 98 24.30 21.85 -3.37
C PHE A 98 24.59 23.35 -3.55
N GLU A 99 23.55 24.19 -3.60
CA GLU A 99 23.71 25.64 -3.71
C GLU A 99 24.39 26.24 -2.48
N ARG A 100 24.00 25.83 -1.27
CA ARG A 100 24.63 26.27 -0.01
C ARG A 100 26.12 25.90 0.03
N MET A 101 26.46 24.67 -0.35
CA MET A 101 27.86 24.22 -0.41
C MET A 101 28.68 25.01 -1.43
N LYS A 102 28.10 25.28 -2.61
CA LYS A 102 28.73 26.12 -3.64
C LYS A 102 28.99 27.53 -3.14
N ALA A 103 28.10 28.11 -2.36
CA ALA A 103 28.25 29.45 -1.76
C ALA A 103 29.35 29.52 -0.72
N LEU A 104 29.63 28.43 0.01
CA LEU A 104 30.74 28.35 0.98
C LEU A 104 32.14 28.31 0.33
N GLY A 105 32.19 27.91 -0.94
CA GLY A 105 33.40 27.91 -1.75
C GLY A 105 34.38 26.76 -1.40
N PRO A 106 35.58 26.73 -2.02
CA PRO A 106 36.48 25.58 -2.02
C PRO A 106 37.27 25.36 -0.71
N LYS A 107 37.09 26.21 0.32
CA LYS A 107 37.77 26.08 1.63
C LYS A 107 37.11 25.04 2.54
N VAL A 108 35.91 24.61 2.21
CA VAL A 108 35.14 23.61 2.98
C VAL A 108 35.33 22.24 2.34
N PRO A 109 35.44 21.15 3.12
CA PRO A 109 35.48 19.79 2.57
C PRO A 109 34.33 19.51 1.61
N GLU A 110 34.54 18.61 0.65
CA GLU A 110 33.49 18.23 -0.29
C GLU A 110 32.33 17.50 0.42
N LEU A 111 31.08 17.89 0.11
CA LEU A 111 29.88 17.21 0.55
C LEU A 111 29.23 16.49 -0.63
N ILE A 112 29.26 15.15 -0.63
CA ILE A 112 28.66 14.30 -1.65
C ILE A 112 27.21 14.09 -1.27
N ILE A 113 26.28 14.64 -2.06
CA ILE A 113 24.83 14.60 -1.78
C ILE A 113 24.19 13.51 -2.62
N LEU A 114 23.58 12.51 -1.96
CA LEU A 114 22.96 11.34 -2.62
C LEU A 114 21.53 11.15 -2.17
N PRO A 115 20.55 11.26 -3.08
CA PRO A 115 19.16 10.92 -2.80
C PRO A 115 18.93 9.40 -2.80
N ILE A 116 17.95 8.92 -2.00
CA ILE A 116 17.47 7.55 -2.07
C ILE A 116 15.96 7.44 -1.80
N TYR A 117 15.23 7.02 -2.81
CA TYR A 117 13.80 6.71 -2.77
C TYR A 117 13.44 5.65 -3.84
N SER A 118 12.28 5.01 -3.72
CA SER A 118 11.91 3.84 -4.54
C SER A 118 11.84 4.09 -6.05
N ALA A 119 11.51 5.31 -6.48
CA ALA A 119 11.40 5.67 -7.89
C ALA A 119 12.74 5.95 -8.59
N LEU A 120 13.87 6.03 -7.85
CA LEU A 120 15.19 6.23 -8.44
C LEU A 120 15.66 5.00 -9.23
N PRO A 121 16.39 5.21 -10.36
CA PRO A 121 17.09 4.12 -11.04
C PRO A 121 18.09 3.40 -10.13
N SER A 122 18.23 2.08 -10.31
CA SER A 122 19.09 1.23 -9.47
C SER A 122 20.56 1.65 -9.47
N GLU A 123 21.04 2.18 -10.59
CA GLU A 123 22.42 2.65 -10.78
C GLU A 123 22.71 3.85 -9.86
N VAL A 124 21.71 4.75 -9.68
CA VAL A 124 21.84 5.89 -8.76
C VAL A 124 21.71 5.43 -7.32
N GLN A 125 20.79 4.49 -7.04
CA GLN A 125 20.63 3.92 -5.69
C GLN A 125 21.90 3.19 -5.21
N SER A 126 22.64 2.50 -6.11
CA SER A 126 23.85 1.76 -5.72
C SER A 126 24.99 2.65 -5.26
N ARG A 127 25.04 3.92 -5.69
CA ARG A 127 26.08 4.88 -5.29
C ARG A 127 26.12 5.16 -3.79
N VAL A 128 25.01 5.00 -3.06
CA VAL A 128 24.98 5.22 -1.61
C VAL A 128 25.84 4.21 -0.83
N PHE A 129 26.12 3.03 -1.44
CA PHE A 129 26.96 1.99 -0.84
C PHE A 129 28.45 2.15 -1.14
N GLU A 130 28.81 3.03 -2.06
CA GLU A 130 30.21 3.31 -2.37
C GLU A 130 30.89 3.98 -1.17
N PRO A 131 32.18 3.64 -0.88
CA PRO A 131 32.91 4.29 0.20
C PRO A 131 33.14 5.77 -0.10
N THR A 132 33.05 6.58 0.95
CA THR A 132 33.31 8.03 0.84
C THR A 132 34.80 8.29 0.62
N PRO A 133 35.21 9.10 -0.37
CA PRO A 133 36.60 9.47 -0.59
C PRO A 133 37.23 10.16 0.64
N PRO A 134 38.54 9.97 0.88
CA PRO A 134 39.24 10.65 1.96
C PRO A 134 39.10 12.16 1.85
N GLY A 135 38.74 12.82 2.96
CA GLY A 135 38.57 14.28 3.02
C GLY A 135 37.20 14.78 2.57
N ALA A 136 36.36 13.94 2.01
CA ALA A 136 34.97 14.25 1.71
C ALA A 136 34.02 13.71 2.78
N ARG A 137 32.78 14.19 2.80
CA ARG A 137 31.68 13.63 3.58
C ARG A 137 30.51 13.32 2.68
N LYS A 138 29.83 12.20 2.90
CA LYS A 138 28.62 11.82 2.18
C LYS A 138 27.39 12.15 3.04
N VAL A 139 26.38 12.76 2.43
CA VAL A 139 25.04 12.88 2.99
C VAL A 139 24.06 12.10 2.12
N VAL A 140 23.36 11.16 2.74
CA VAL A 140 22.31 10.38 2.11
C VAL A 140 20.98 10.92 2.58
N ILE A 141 20.15 11.40 1.67
CA ILE A 141 18.80 11.91 1.95
C ILE A 141 17.80 10.86 1.51
N ALA A 142 17.07 10.27 2.47
CA ALA A 142 16.32 9.04 2.26
C ALA A 142 14.88 9.14 2.76
N THR A 143 13.98 8.35 2.15
CA THR A 143 12.71 8.01 2.77
C THR A 143 12.90 6.92 3.84
N ASN A 144 11.80 6.48 4.46
CA ASN A 144 11.79 5.34 5.40
C ASN A 144 12.37 4.03 4.82
N VAL A 145 12.70 3.95 3.54
CA VAL A 145 13.42 2.81 2.93
C VAL A 145 14.77 2.56 3.62
N ALA A 146 15.43 3.61 4.11
CA ALA A 146 16.69 3.50 4.85
C ALA A 146 16.50 3.18 6.34
N GLU A 147 15.27 3.12 6.85
CA GLU A 147 14.96 2.83 8.25
C GLU A 147 15.23 1.36 8.61
N THR A 148 14.84 0.42 7.73
CA THR A 148 14.99 -1.03 7.95
C THR A 148 15.65 -1.76 6.82
N SER A 149 15.35 -1.40 5.57
CA SER A 149 15.64 -2.24 4.38
C SER A 149 17.07 -2.12 3.87
N LEU A 150 17.78 -1.03 4.20
CA LEU A 150 19.12 -0.76 3.70
C LEU A 150 20.12 -0.57 4.84
N THR A 151 21.30 -1.16 4.68
CA THR A 151 22.44 -0.90 5.55
C THR A 151 23.49 -0.10 4.78
N ILE A 152 23.55 1.20 5.04
CA ILE A 152 24.52 2.10 4.41
C ILE A 152 25.74 2.15 5.31
N PRO A 153 26.94 1.79 4.80
CA PRO A 153 28.16 1.84 5.60
C PRO A 153 28.60 3.29 5.83
N GLY A 154 29.31 3.53 6.93
CA GLY A 154 29.92 4.83 7.22
C GLY A 154 28.99 5.89 7.82
N ILE A 155 27.72 5.57 8.09
CA ILE A 155 26.80 6.51 8.76
C ILE A 155 27.13 6.61 10.24
N TYR A 156 27.54 7.81 10.68
CA TYR A 156 27.78 8.18 12.07
C TYR A 156 26.77 9.21 12.58
N TYR A 157 26.13 9.94 11.68
CA TYR A 157 25.19 10.99 12.00
C TYR A 157 23.84 10.73 11.38
N VAL A 158 22.77 10.84 12.17
CA VAL A 158 21.39 10.74 11.71
C VAL A 158 20.67 12.04 12.01
N VAL A 159 19.95 12.57 11.04
CA VAL A 159 19.03 13.70 11.19
C VAL A 159 17.61 13.18 10.99
N ASP A 160 16.78 13.30 12.02
CA ASP A 160 15.43 12.77 12.05
C ASP A 160 14.39 13.84 12.37
N PRO A 161 13.67 14.38 11.37
CA PRO A 161 12.59 15.35 11.58
C PRO A 161 11.33 14.76 12.21
N GLY A 162 11.22 13.44 12.36
CA GLY A 162 10.08 12.81 13.05
C GLY A 162 8.86 12.54 12.19
N PHE A 163 8.93 12.67 10.88
CA PHE A 163 7.81 12.45 9.96
C PHE A 163 8.07 11.34 8.96
N ALA A 164 6.99 10.70 8.49
CA ALA A 164 6.99 9.75 7.38
C ALA A 164 5.66 9.79 6.63
N LYS A 165 5.67 9.50 5.31
CA LYS A 165 4.46 9.20 4.57
C LYS A 165 4.01 7.78 4.87
N GLN A 166 2.74 7.64 5.26
CA GLN A 166 2.10 6.36 5.52
C GLN A 166 0.84 6.23 4.68
N ASN A 167 0.58 4.99 4.23
CA ASN A 167 -0.66 4.68 3.56
C ASN A 167 -1.81 4.67 4.57
N ALA A 168 -2.90 5.37 4.25
CA ALA A 168 -4.14 5.38 5.02
C ALA A 168 -5.31 5.12 4.06
N TYR A 169 -6.10 4.09 4.36
CA TYR A 169 -7.29 3.73 3.60
C TYR A 169 -8.53 4.34 4.24
N ASP A 170 -9.28 5.13 3.47
CA ASP A 170 -10.62 5.59 3.87
C ASP A 170 -11.69 4.64 3.32
N PRO A 171 -12.33 3.82 4.19
CA PRO A 171 -13.37 2.89 3.75
C PRO A 171 -14.65 3.60 3.28
N ARG A 172 -14.84 4.90 3.59
CA ARG A 172 -16.00 5.67 3.14
C ARG A 172 -15.88 6.12 1.70
N LEU A 173 -14.66 6.47 1.30
CA LEU A 173 -14.35 6.91 -0.06
C LEU A 173 -13.82 5.77 -0.92
N GLY A 174 -13.45 4.61 -0.31
CA GLY A 174 -12.79 3.51 -0.99
C GLY A 174 -11.42 3.91 -1.56
N MET A 175 -10.74 4.84 -0.89
CA MET A 175 -9.54 5.51 -1.40
C MET A 175 -8.34 5.28 -0.50
N ASP A 176 -7.21 4.96 -1.12
CA ASP A 176 -5.91 4.99 -0.47
C ASP A 176 -5.30 6.38 -0.56
N SER A 177 -4.78 6.88 0.53
CA SER A 177 -4.08 8.16 0.60
C SER A 177 -2.71 8.00 1.23
N LEU A 178 -1.73 8.79 0.78
CA LEU A 178 -0.43 8.90 1.43
C LEU A 178 -0.42 10.16 2.28
N VAL A 179 -0.48 9.96 3.60
CA VAL A 179 -0.54 11.05 4.57
C VAL A 179 0.80 11.18 5.29
N VAL A 180 1.29 12.41 5.44
CA VAL A 180 2.44 12.71 6.29
C VAL A 180 1.99 12.66 7.74
N MET A 181 2.60 11.78 8.52
CA MET A 181 2.28 11.57 9.92
C MET A 181 3.55 11.53 10.78
N PRO A 182 3.47 11.88 12.06
CA PRO A 182 4.56 11.62 13.00
C PRO A 182 4.91 10.14 13.04
N ILE A 183 6.19 9.84 13.17
CA ILE A 183 6.67 8.46 13.34
C ILE A 183 6.38 7.95 14.76
N SER A 184 6.44 6.63 14.93
CA SER A 184 6.37 6.02 16.27
C SER A 184 7.72 6.10 16.99
N GLN A 185 7.70 5.93 18.31
CA GLN A 185 8.93 5.81 19.12
C GLN A 185 9.80 4.63 18.65
N ALA A 186 9.19 3.54 18.22
CA ALA A 186 9.89 2.39 17.65
C ALA A 186 10.65 2.77 16.37
N GLN A 187 10.01 3.51 15.45
CA GLN A 187 10.66 4.01 14.24
C GLN A 187 11.78 5.01 14.57
N ALA A 188 11.57 5.91 15.53
CA ALA A 188 12.60 6.84 15.98
C ALA A 188 13.83 6.10 16.53
N ARG A 189 13.64 4.99 17.26
CA ARG A 189 14.75 4.12 17.71
C ARG A 189 15.45 3.43 16.53
N GLN A 190 14.69 2.95 15.56
CA GLN A 190 15.27 2.34 14.35
C GLN A 190 16.12 3.34 13.55
N ARG A 191 15.61 4.57 13.34
CA ARG A 191 16.34 5.63 12.65
C ARG A 191 17.63 5.98 13.37
N SER A 192 17.57 6.23 14.68
CA SER A 192 18.78 6.52 15.47
C SER A 192 19.80 5.39 15.45
N GLY A 193 19.34 4.14 15.49
CA GLY A 193 20.19 2.95 15.40
C GLY A 193 20.98 2.82 14.09
N ARG A 194 20.68 3.63 13.06
CA ARG A 194 21.51 3.68 11.84
C ARG A 194 22.88 4.29 12.09
N ALA A 195 22.99 5.23 13.02
CA ALA A 195 24.26 5.87 13.39
C ALA A 195 25.20 4.94 14.17
N GLY A 196 24.67 3.95 14.90
CA GLY A 196 25.46 3.06 15.78
C GLY A 196 25.92 1.74 15.14
N ARG A 197 25.98 1.62 13.82
CA ARG A 197 26.33 0.35 13.16
C ARG A 197 27.81 0.12 12.96
N THR A 198 28.55 1.15 12.62
CA THR A 198 29.99 1.08 12.29
C THR A 198 30.87 1.67 13.37
N GLY A 199 30.34 2.52 14.25
CA GLY A 199 31.02 3.17 15.36
C GLY A 199 30.05 3.95 16.23
N PRO A 200 30.52 4.59 17.33
CA PRO A 200 29.70 5.52 18.11
C PRO A 200 29.21 6.67 17.25
N GLY A 201 27.92 7.00 17.34
CA GLY A 201 27.31 8.01 16.49
C GLY A 201 26.41 8.98 17.24
N LYS A 202 25.82 9.93 16.51
CA LYS A 202 24.87 10.91 17.04
C LYS A 202 23.59 10.92 16.21
N CYS A 203 22.45 11.15 16.87
CA CYS A 203 21.17 11.33 16.24
C CYS A 203 20.57 12.67 16.65
N TYR A 204 20.34 13.53 15.68
CA TYR A 204 19.74 14.84 15.83
C TYR A 204 18.24 14.72 15.53
N ARG A 205 17.43 14.71 16.57
CA ARG A 205 15.97 14.69 16.48
C ARG A 205 15.45 16.12 16.43
N LEU A 206 14.81 16.49 15.33
CA LEU A 206 14.27 17.86 15.13
C LEU A 206 12.87 18.00 15.71
N TYR A 207 12.67 17.43 16.87
CA TYR A 207 11.48 17.50 17.70
C TYR A 207 11.88 17.42 19.17
N THR A 208 10.98 17.86 20.04
CA THR A 208 11.27 17.92 21.48
C THR A 208 11.22 16.54 22.13
N GLU A 209 11.94 16.37 23.23
CA GLU A 209 11.86 15.13 24.03
C GLU A 209 10.45 14.92 24.59
N ALA A 210 9.74 16.00 24.91
CA ALA A 210 8.34 15.94 25.36
C ALA A 210 7.41 15.37 24.28
N ALA A 211 7.55 15.81 23.03
CA ALA A 211 6.79 15.26 21.89
C ALA A 211 7.10 13.77 21.69
N TYR A 212 8.38 13.37 21.75
CA TYR A 212 8.76 11.97 21.65
C TYR A 212 8.12 11.11 22.72
N ARG A 213 8.11 11.56 23.99
CA ARG A 213 7.61 10.76 25.12
C ARG A 213 6.10 10.71 25.21
N ASN A 214 5.41 11.83 24.94
CA ASN A 214 4.01 12.01 25.26
C ASN A 214 3.08 12.00 24.04
N GLU A 215 3.58 12.37 22.85
CA GLU A 215 2.74 12.53 21.64
C GLU A 215 2.96 11.40 20.63
N MET A 216 4.20 10.89 20.51
CA MET A 216 4.48 9.80 19.57
C MET A 216 3.98 8.46 20.11
N LEU A 217 3.29 7.70 19.26
CA LEU A 217 2.83 6.34 19.57
C LEU A 217 4.03 5.44 19.87
N PRO A 218 3.92 4.50 20.83
CA PRO A 218 4.99 3.55 21.12
C PRO A 218 5.41 2.71 19.90
N ASN A 219 4.43 2.22 19.14
CA ASN A 219 4.59 1.40 17.94
C ASN A 219 3.77 1.97 16.79
N SER A 220 4.15 1.65 15.56
CA SER A 220 3.40 2.04 14.36
C SER A 220 2.05 1.31 14.32
N ILE A 221 1.03 1.98 13.77
CA ILE A 221 -0.27 1.36 13.53
C ILE A 221 -0.09 0.19 12.56
N PRO A 222 -0.55 -1.04 12.90
CA PRO A 222 -0.43 -2.20 12.02
C PRO A 222 -1.11 -2.00 10.67
N ASP A 223 -0.54 -2.57 9.61
CA ASP A 223 -1.08 -2.46 8.24
C ASP A 223 -2.54 -2.91 8.15
N ILE A 224 -2.92 -3.96 8.89
CA ILE A 224 -4.29 -4.48 8.90
C ILE A 224 -5.34 -3.45 9.37
N GLN A 225 -4.92 -2.44 10.12
CA GLN A 225 -5.81 -1.38 10.63
C GLN A 225 -5.89 -0.16 9.72
N ARG A 226 -5.00 -0.04 8.71
CA ARG A 226 -4.86 1.15 7.88
C ARG A 226 -4.88 0.91 6.37
N THR A 227 -5.03 -0.35 5.91
CA THR A 227 -5.04 -0.72 4.49
C THR A 227 -6.39 -1.31 4.07
N ASN A 228 -6.63 -1.39 2.76
CA ASN A 228 -7.76 -2.11 2.20
C ASN A 228 -7.68 -3.60 2.54
N LEU A 229 -8.76 -4.17 3.02
CA LEU A 229 -8.80 -5.57 3.51
C LEU A 229 -9.38 -6.57 2.52
N ALA A 230 -9.80 -6.17 1.32
CA ALA A 230 -10.50 -7.06 0.39
C ALA A 230 -9.67 -8.31 0.04
N HIS A 231 -8.38 -8.15 -0.26
CA HIS A 231 -7.48 -9.28 -0.52
C HIS A 231 -7.30 -10.17 0.72
N THR A 232 -7.07 -9.56 1.88
CA THR A 232 -6.87 -10.28 3.14
C THR A 232 -8.10 -11.10 3.50
N ILE A 233 -9.29 -10.52 3.40
CA ILE A 233 -10.56 -11.20 3.68
C ILE A 233 -10.81 -12.33 2.69
N LEU A 234 -10.58 -12.10 1.39
CA LEU A 234 -10.69 -13.15 0.37
C LEU A 234 -9.80 -14.34 0.71
N MET A 235 -8.56 -14.08 1.12
CA MET A 235 -7.62 -15.11 1.54
C MET A 235 -8.09 -15.85 2.81
N LEU A 236 -8.59 -15.17 3.82
CA LEU A 236 -9.13 -15.78 5.03
C LEU A 236 -10.34 -16.68 4.72
N LYS A 237 -11.26 -16.21 3.89
CA LYS A 237 -12.41 -16.98 3.41
C LYS A 237 -11.98 -18.22 2.61
N ALA A 238 -10.98 -18.10 1.72
CA ALA A 238 -10.43 -19.23 0.97
C ALA A 238 -9.80 -20.29 1.87
N MET A 239 -9.40 -19.88 3.06
CA MET A 239 -8.88 -20.77 4.11
C MET A 239 -9.96 -21.44 4.95
N GLY A 240 -11.24 -21.15 4.67
CA GLY A 240 -12.34 -21.67 5.47
C GLY A 240 -12.70 -20.87 6.71
N ILE A 241 -12.08 -19.70 6.92
CA ILE A 241 -12.42 -18.79 8.01
C ILE A 241 -13.60 -17.94 7.58
N ASN A 242 -14.80 -18.34 7.97
CA ASN A 242 -16.05 -17.68 7.59
C ASN A 242 -16.48 -16.60 8.59
N ASP A 243 -16.28 -16.83 9.88
CA ASP A 243 -16.56 -15.84 10.93
C ASP A 243 -15.33 -14.97 11.17
N LEU A 244 -15.30 -13.82 10.52
CA LEU A 244 -14.19 -12.87 10.61
C LEU A 244 -14.34 -11.92 11.81
N LEU A 245 -15.55 -11.76 12.34
CA LEU A 245 -15.80 -10.87 13.46
C LEU A 245 -15.33 -11.48 14.80
N SER A 246 -15.49 -12.81 14.92
CA SER A 246 -15.02 -13.58 16.10
C SER A 246 -13.59 -14.10 15.91
N PHE A 247 -12.95 -13.83 14.77
CA PHE A 247 -11.62 -14.33 14.51
C PHE A 247 -10.58 -13.62 15.38
N ASP A 248 -9.72 -14.40 16.03
CA ASP A 248 -8.67 -13.94 16.94
C ASP A 248 -7.52 -13.27 16.18
N PHE A 249 -7.70 -11.99 15.85
CA PHE A 249 -6.63 -11.17 15.28
C PHE A 249 -5.70 -10.68 16.39
N MET A 250 -4.40 -10.67 16.16
CA MET A 250 -3.44 -10.03 17.07
C MET A 250 -3.74 -8.54 17.26
N ASP A 251 -4.10 -7.86 16.16
CA ASP A 251 -4.60 -6.50 16.11
C ASP A 251 -5.88 -6.50 15.25
N PRO A 252 -7.06 -6.43 15.85
CA PRO A 252 -8.30 -6.49 15.08
C PRO A 252 -8.43 -5.26 14.18
N PRO A 253 -8.81 -5.46 12.91
CA PRO A 253 -9.09 -4.35 12.00
C PRO A 253 -10.40 -3.64 12.38
N PRO A 254 -10.58 -2.38 11.97
CA PRO A 254 -11.83 -1.66 12.18
C PRO A 254 -13.01 -2.38 11.49
N ALA A 255 -14.14 -2.55 12.20
CA ALA A 255 -15.32 -3.21 11.65
C ALA A 255 -15.84 -2.56 10.35
N PRO A 256 -15.89 -1.21 10.21
CA PRO A 256 -16.30 -0.58 8.96
C PRO A 256 -15.44 -0.98 7.76
N THR A 257 -14.11 -1.09 7.94
CA THR A 257 -13.18 -1.50 6.87
C THR A 257 -13.42 -2.95 6.46
N MET A 258 -13.70 -3.85 7.42
CA MET A 258 -14.07 -5.24 7.12
C MET A 258 -15.38 -5.33 6.34
N LEU A 259 -16.40 -4.57 6.74
CA LEU A 259 -17.70 -4.56 6.06
C LEU A 259 -17.58 -4.05 4.63
N THR A 260 -16.88 -2.93 4.40
CA THR A 260 -16.63 -2.40 3.06
C THR A 260 -15.88 -3.42 2.17
N ALA A 261 -14.94 -4.15 2.73
CA ALA A 261 -14.21 -5.18 2.00
C ALA A 261 -15.11 -6.40 1.67
N LEU A 262 -15.98 -6.83 2.57
CA LEU A 262 -16.97 -7.87 2.31
C LEU A 262 -17.96 -7.44 1.21
N GLU A 263 -18.46 -6.21 1.25
CA GLU A 263 -19.32 -5.64 0.20
C GLU A 263 -18.61 -5.60 -1.16
N ALA A 264 -17.34 -5.22 -1.18
CA ALA A 264 -16.53 -5.21 -2.40
C ALA A 264 -16.38 -6.61 -2.99
N LEU A 265 -16.13 -7.63 -2.17
CA LEU A 265 -16.02 -9.03 -2.60
C LEU A 265 -17.35 -9.59 -3.07
N TYR A 266 -18.45 -9.26 -2.39
CA TYR A 266 -19.79 -9.62 -2.82
C TYR A 266 -20.13 -9.00 -4.19
N ALA A 267 -19.87 -7.71 -4.38
CA ALA A 267 -20.08 -7.01 -5.64
C ALA A 267 -19.29 -7.65 -6.80
N LEU A 268 -18.07 -8.15 -6.52
CA LEU A 268 -17.26 -8.91 -7.48
C LEU A 268 -17.76 -10.35 -7.69
N SER A 269 -18.85 -10.78 -7.03
CA SER A 269 -19.37 -12.16 -7.02
C SER A 269 -18.35 -13.18 -6.48
N ALA A 270 -17.40 -12.72 -5.68
CA ALA A 270 -16.47 -13.60 -4.96
C ALA A 270 -17.12 -14.26 -3.74
N LEU A 271 -18.15 -13.61 -3.18
CA LEU A 271 -19.00 -14.13 -2.10
C LEU A 271 -20.44 -14.26 -2.58
N ASP A 272 -21.18 -15.20 -2.01
CA ASP A 272 -22.61 -15.37 -2.18
C ASP A 272 -23.44 -14.54 -1.16
N ASP A 273 -24.76 -14.70 -1.20
CA ASP A 273 -25.71 -13.98 -0.34
C ASP A 273 -25.52 -14.31 1.16
N GLU A 274 -24.98 -15.48 1.48
CA GLU A 274 -24.64 -15.92 2.83
C GLU A 274 -23.24 -15.45 3.26
N GLY A 275 -22.52 -14.77 2.37
CA GLY A 275 -21.15 -14.32 2.59
C GLY A 275 -20.11 -15.44 2.53
N LEU A 276 -20.45 -16.59 1.94
CA LEU A 276 -19.54 -17.71 1.71
C LEU A 276 -18.81 -17.54 0.38
N LEU A 277 -17.69 -18.25 0.25
CA LEU A 277 -16.83 -18.15 -0.92
C LEU A 277 -17.42 -18.89 -2.13
N THR A 278 -17.68 -18.20 -3.21
CA THR A 278 -18.13 -18.78 -4.49
C THR A 278 -16.99 -19.55 -5.19
N ARG A 279 -17.33 -20.29 -6.27
CA ARG A 279 -16.32 -20.91 -7.14
C ARG A 279 -15.39 -19.87 -7.78
N LEU A 280 -15.95 -18.72 -8.15
CA LEU A 280 -15.18 -17.59 -8.69
C LEU A 280 -14.26 -17.00 -7.62
N GLY A 281 -14.78 -16.74 -6.42
CA GLY A 281 -14.00 -16.24 -5.30
C GLY A 281 -12.82 -17.16 -4.94
N ARG A 282 -13.01 -18.47 -5.01
CA ARG A 282 -11.94 -19.44 -4.80
C ARG A 282 -10.85 -19.33 -5.88
N LYS A 283 -11.24 -19.22 -7.15
CA LYS A 283 -10.27 -18.97 -8.23
C LYS A 283 -9.54 -17.64 -8.05
N MET A 284 -10.28 -16.58 -7.66
CA MET A 284 -9.65 -15.27 -7.41
C MET A 284 -8.61 -15.31 -6.28
N ALA A 285 -8.85 -16.10 -5.22
CA ALA A 285 -7.93 -16.25 -4.10
C ALA A 285 -6.61 -16.94 -4.46
N ASP A 286 -6.56 -17.72 -5.54
CA ASP A 286 -5.34 -18.38 -5.99
C ASP A 286 -4.37 -17.44 -6.73
N PHE A 287 -4.84 -16.27 -7.13
CA PHE A 287 -4.00 -15.24 -7.76
C PHE A 287 -3.43 -14.30 -6.69
N PRO A 288 -2.11 -14.09 -6.62
CA PRO A 288 -1.47 -13.22 -5.64
C PRO A 288 -1.61 -11.74 -6.02
N MET A 289 -2.83 -11.26 -6.13
CA MET A 289 -3.17 -9.90 -6.53
C MET A 289 -4.48 -9.43 -5.92
N GLU A 290 -4.75 -8.14 -6.01
CA GLU A 290 -6.02 -7.56 -5.56
C GLU A 290 -7.23 -8.19 -6.28
N PRO A 291 -8.37 -8.38 -5.58
CA PRO A 291 -9.56 -9.06 -6.12
C PRO A 291 -10.07 -8.49 -7.44
N PRO A 292 -10.10 -7.16 -7.69
CA PRO A 292 -10.50 -6.60 -8.99
C PRO A 292 -9.61 -7.06 -10.14
N LEU A 293 -8.30 -7.13 -9.94
CA LEU A 293 -7.33 -7.61 -10.93
C LEU A 293 -7.51 -9.10 -11.22
N ALA A 294 -7.75 -9.92 -10.18
CA ALA A 294 -8.00 -11.34 -10.33
C ALA A 294 -9.31 -11.58 -11.12
N LYS A 295 -10.37 -10.83 -10.81
CA LYS A 295 -11.65 -10.88 -11.56
C LYS A 295 -11.46 -10.54 -13.03
N MET A 296 -10.75 -9.45 -13.32
CA MET A 296 -10.44 -9.00 -14.67
C MET A 296 -9.68 -10.07 -15.47
N LEU A 297 -8.68 -10.70 -14.85
CA LEU A 297 -7.89 -11.75 -15.49
C LEU A 297 -8.73 -13.00 -15.78
N ILE A 298 -9.59 -13.43 -14.86
CA ILE A 298 -10.47 -14.58 -15.08
C ILE A 298 -11.48 -14.27 -16.18
N ALA A 299 -12.11 -13.09 -16.18
CA ALA A 299 -13.07 -12.69 -17.20
C ALA A 299 -12.44 -12.58 -18.61
N SER A 300 -11.14 -12.27 -18.69
CA SER A 300 -10.44 -12.16 -19.97
C SER A 300 -10.36 -13.46 -20.76
N VAL A 301 -10.45 -14.61 -20.09
CA VAL A 301 -10.49 -15.93 -20.74
C VAL A 301 -11.76 -16.08 -21.56
N GLU A 302 -12.92 -15.77 -20.97
CA GLU A 302 -14.22 -15.85 -21.64
C GLU A 302 -14.35 -14.83 -22.78
N LEU A 303 -13.71 -13.66 -22.61
CA LEU A 303 -13.69 -12.59 -23.60
C LEU A 303 -12.63 -12.79 -24.69
N GLY A 304 -11.75 -13.81 -24.60
CA GLY A 304 -10.72 -14.11 -25.59
C GLY A 304 -9.66 -13.01 -25.72
N CYS A 305 -9.21 -12.43 -24.57
CA CYS A 305 -8.20 -11.38 -24.51
C CYS A 305 -7.20 -11.59 -23.36
N SER A 306 -6.96 -12.85 -23.00
CA SER A 306 -6.13 -13.19 -21.84
C SER A 306 -4.65 -12.81 -22.02
N GLU A 307 -4.11 -12.79 -23.24
CA GLU A 307 -2.72 -12.37 -23.47
C GLU A 307 -2.49 -10.90 -23.13
N GLU A 308 -3.38 -10.02 -23.56
CA GLU A 308 -3.32 -8.58 -23.29
C GLU A 308 -3.52 -8.30 -21.80
N ILE A 309 -4.53 -8.91 -21.19
CA ILE A 309 -4.84 -8.69 -19.78
C ILE A 309 -3.71 -9.19 -18.87
N LEU A 310 -3.10 -10.34 -19.15
CA LEU A 310 -1.90 -10.79 -18.42
C LEU A 310 -0.79 -9.75 -18.43
N SER A 311 -0.55 -9.14 -19.60
CA SER A 311 0.49 -8.12 -19.75
C SER A 311 0.12 -6.83 -19.01
N ILE A 312 -1.16 -6.40 -19.08
CA ILE A 312 -1.66 -5.21 -18.37
C ILE A 312 -1.56 -5.41 -16.85
N VAL A 313 -2.03 -6.55 -16.32
CA VAL A 313 -1.96 -6.83 -14.88
C VAL A 313 -0.51 -6.85 -14.39
N ALA A 314 0.39 -7.46 -15.15
CA ALA A 314 1.81 -7.48 -14.83
C ALA A 314 2.42 -6.06 -14.83
N MET A 315 2.03 -5.21 -15.75
CA MET A 315 2.49 -3.81 -15.80
C MET A 315 1.90 -2.95 -14.68
N LEU A 316 0.65 -3.18 -14.27
CA LEU A 316 0.03 -2.50 -13.13
C LEU A 316 0.64 -2.91 -11.79
N SER A 317 1.25 -4.09 -11.68
CA SER A 317 1.95 -4.54 -10.45
C SER A 317 3.25 -3.81 -10.18
N VAL A 318 3.72 -2.96 -11.11
CA VAL A 318 4.95 -2.19 -10.99
C VAL A 318 4.61 -0.74 -10.66
N GLN A 319 5.18 -0.21 -9.57
CA GLN A 319 4.89 1.14 -9.07
C GLN A 319 5.12 2.24 -10.10
N SER A 320 6.20 2.16 -10.88
CA SER A 320 6.51 3.17 -11.89
C SER A 320 7.21 2.53 -13.08
N VAL A 321 6.59 2.65 -14.24
CA VAL A 321 7.15 2.18 -15.52
C VAL A 321 7.99 3.27 -16.17
N PHE A 322 7.57 4.52 -16.07
CA PHE A 322 8.26 5.67 -16.64
C PHE A 322 9.07 6.40 -15.56
N TYR A 323 10.21 6.96 -15.96
CA TYR A 323 10.94 7.91 -15.13
C TYR A 323 11.09 9.25 -15.87
N ARG A 324 11.12 10.33 -15.09
CA ARG A 324 11.08 11.70 -15.60
C ARG A 324 12.17 12.53 -14.94
N PRO A 325 13.43 12.45 -15.43
CA PRO A 325 14.52 13.22 -14.85
C PRO A 325 14.28 14.71 -15.03
N LYS A 326 14.61 15.52 -14.00
CA LYS A 326 14.38 16.96 -13.96
C LYS A 326 15.00 17.69 -15.18
N GLU A 327 16.21 17.29 -15.58
CA GLU A 327 16.94 17.91 -16.69
C GLU A 327 16.37 17.57 -18.09
N LYS A 328 15.62 16.47 -18.23
CA LYS A 328 15.13 15.94 -19.51
C LYS A 328 13.62 15.73 -19.53
N GLN A 329 12.87 16.53 -18.78
CA GLN A 329 11.42 16.36 -18.63
C GLN A 329 10.68 16.40 -19.98
N ALA A 330 10.94 17.41 -20.79
CA ALA A 330 10.28 17.56 -22.09
C ALA A 330 10.58 16.38 -23.04
N GLN A 331 11.80 15.84 -23.00
CA GLN A 331 12.16 14.66 -23.79
C GLN A 331 11.43 13.42 -23.28
N ALA A 332 11.39 13.20 -21.96
CA ALA A 332 10.68 12.09 -21.35
C ALA A 332 9.18 12.13 -21.67
N ASP A 333 8.55 13.30 -21.54
CA ASP A 333 7.13 13.50 -21.87
C ASP A 333 6.85 13.24 -23.35
N SER A 334 7.72 13.72 -24.26
CA SER A 334 7.60 13.46 -25.70
C SER A 334 7.74 11.96 -26.04
N LYS A 335 8.65 11.24 -25.38
CA LYS A 335 8.81 9.79 -25.58
C LYS A 335 7.61 9.02 -25.02
N LYS A 336 7.12 9.36 -23.84
CA LYS A 336 5.93 8.77 -23.24
C LYS A 336 4.70 8.95 -24.13
N ALA A 337 4.51 10.15 -24.69
CA ALA A 337 3.38 10.47 -25.56
C ALA A 337 3.28 9.56 -26.80
N LYS A 338 4.39 8.97 -27.27
CA LYS A 338 4.37 8.01 -28.39
C LYS A 338 3.65 6.72 -28.08
N PHE A 339 3.56 6.35 -26.81
CA PHE A 339 2.87 5.14 -26.36
C PHE A 339 1.39 5.39 -26.03
N HIS A 340 0.97 6.65 -25.93
CA HIS A 340 -0.40 7.00 -25.55
C HIS A 340 -1.42 6.37 -26.48
N GLN A 341 -2.35 5.60 -25.89
CA GLN A 341 -3.47 5.01 -26.60
C GLN A 341 -4.75 5.82 -26.37
N PRO A 342 -5.61 5.94 -27.39
CA PRO A 342 -6.84 6.72 -27.30
C PRO A 342 -7.85 6.17 -26.29
N GLU A 343 -7.76 4.91 -25.98
CA GLU A 343 -8.64 4.22 -25.03
C GLU A 343 -8.24 4.45 -23.58
N GLY A 344 -6.94 4.70 -23.30
CA GLY A 344 -6.47 5.04 -21.97
C GLY A 344 -5.13 4.40 -21.54
N ASP A 345 -4.85 4.56 -20.24
CA ASP A 345 -3.55 4.24 -19.65
C ASP A 345 -3.24 2.75 -19.62
N HIS A 346 -4.25 1.90 -19.44
CA HIS A 346 -4.07 0.44 -19.43
C HIS A 346 -3.52 -0.06 -20.78
N LEU A 347 -4.07 0.46 -21.89
CA LEU A 347 -3.59 0.12 -23.22
C LEU A 347 -2.27 0.83 -23.56
N THR A 348 -2.01 1.98 -22.96
CA THR A 348 -0.70 2.64 -23.03
C THR A 348 0.38 1.76 -22.38
N LEU A 349 0.12 1.16 -21.21
CA LEU A 349 1.03 0.21 -20.56
C LEU A 349 1.24 -1.05 -21.40
N LEU A 350 0.19 -1.55 -22.03
CA LEU A 350 0.27 -2.67 -22.98
C LEU A 350 1.15 -2.32 -24.18
N ALA A 351 1.00 -1.13 -24.75
CA ALA A 351 1.83 -0.66 -25.86
C ALA A 351 3.31 -0.58 -25.48
N VAL A 352 3.62 -0.12 -24.26
CA VAL A 352 5.00 -0.11 -23.73
C VAL A 352 5.55 -1.54 -23.64
N TYR A 353 4.80 -2.47 -23.04
CA TYR A 353 5.24 -3.86 -22.90
C TYR A 353 5.49 -4.51 -24.27
N ASN A 354 4.58 -4.32 -25.23
CA ASN A 354 4.70 -4.86 -26.58
C ASN A 354 5.87 -4.25 -27.33
N GLY A 355 6.12 -2.94 -27.20
CA GLY A 355 7.27 -2.27 -27.78
C GLY A 355 8.60 -2.81 -27.23
N TRP A 356 8.68 -3.04 -25.92
CA TRP A 356 9.83 -3.65 -25.29
C TRP A 356 10.03 -5.12 -25.72
N LYS A 357 8.96 -5.90 -25.80
CA LYS A 357 8.96 -7.28 -26.34
C LYS A 357 9.45 -7.29 -27.79
N ALA A 358 8.98 -6.39 -28.64
CA ALA A 358 9.42 -6.27 -30.04
C ALA A 358 10.90 -5.86 -30.18
N SER A 359 11.48 -5.18 -29.20
CA SER A 359 12.90 -4.85 -29.14
C SER A 359 13.78 -5.96 -28.52
N ASN A 360 13.28 -7.20 -28.42
CA ASN A 360 13.92 -8.32 -27.76
C ASN A 360 14.31 -8.04 -26.30
N PHE A 361 13.45 -7.35 -25.56
CA PHE A 361 13.65 -7.01 -24.15
C PHE A 361 14.94 -6.20 -23.88
N SER A 362 15.28 -5.32 -24.80
CA SER A 362 16.51 -4.53 -24.83
C SER A 362 16.53 -3.47 -23.70
N ASN A 363 17.64 -3.38 -22.97
CA ASN A 363 17.88 -2.29 -22.01
C ASN A 363 18.13 -0.95 -22.68
N PRO A 364 18.98 -0.84 -23.76
CA PRO A 364 19.14 0.40 -24.48
C PRO A 364 17.80 1.02 -24.92
N TRP A 365 16.85 0.19 -25.39
CA TRP A 365 15.52 0.66 -25.75
C TRP A 365 14.78 1.29 -24.55
N CYS A 366 14.92 0.71 -23.34
CA CYS A 366 14.34 1.29 -22.14
C CYS A 366 14.92 2.67 -21.82
N PHE A 367 16.24 2.82 -21.91
CA PHE A 367 16.90 4.13 -21.68
C PHE A 367 16.48 5.19 -22.70
N GLU A 368 16.41 4.83 -23.96
CA GLU A 368 15.99 5.75 -25.03
C GLU A 368 14.54 6.26 -24.86
N ASN A 369 13.68 5.43 -24.26
CA ASN A 369 12.26 5.73 -24.09
C ASN A 369 11.90 6.15 -22.65
N PHE A 370 12.87 6.42 -21.78
CA PHE A 370 12.67 6.78 -20.38
C PHE A 370 11.81 5.76 -19.61
N ILE A 371 12.05 4.47 -19.83
CA ILE A 371 11.38 3.36 -19.18
C ILE A 371 12.33 2.72 -18.19
N GLN A 372 11.84 2.40 -16.99
CA GLN A 372 12.61 1.71 -15.97
C GLN A 372 12.81 0.24 -16.34
N ALA A 373 14.01 -0.13 -16.81
CA ALA A 373 14.35 -1.49 -17.22
C ALA A 373 14.09 -2.54 -16.12
N ARG A 374 14.37 -2.20 -14.85
CA ARG A 374 14.08 -3.07 -13.71
C ARG A 374 12.58 -3.29 -13.52
N GLY A 375 11.77 -2.23 -13.71
CA GLY A 375 10.32 -2.29 -13.60
C GLY A 375 9.72 -3.24 -14.63
N VAL A 376 10.04 -3.07 -15.91
CA VAL A 376 9.49 -3.92 -16.99
C VAL A 376 9.99 -5.38 -16.90
N ARG A 377 11.20 -5.63 -16.40
CA ARG A 377 11.69 -6.99 -16.10
C ARG A 377 10.88 -7.64 -14.98
N ARG A 378 10.60 -6.89 -13.89
CA ARG A 378 9.72 -7.38 -12.83
C ARG A 378 8.32 -7.69 -13.35
N ALA A 379 7.76 -6.84 -14.22
CA ALA A 379 6.49 -7.12 -14.88
C ALA A 379 6.55 -8.41 -15.71
N GLN A 380 7.64 -8.67 -16.41
CA GLN A 380 7.84 -9.94 -17.15
C GLN A 380 7.83 -11.15 -16.21
N ASP A 381 8.48 -11.05 -15.05
CA ASP A 381 8.54 -12.15 -14.08
C ASP A 381 7.16 -12.39 -13.45
N VAL A 382 6.42 -11.32 -13.08
CA VAL A 382 5.04 -11.42 -12.61
C VAL A 382 4.17 -12.06 -13.68
N ARG A 383 4.28 -11.65 -14.95
CA ARG A 383 3.53 -12.24 -16.06
C ARG A 383 3.79 -13.74 -16.19
N LYS A 384 5.05 -14.20 -16.05
CA LYS A 384 5.39 -15.64 -16.07
C LYS A 384 4.74 -16.39 -14.90
N GLN A 385 4.74 -15.81 -13.70
CA GLN A 385 4.10 -16.42 -12.53
C GLN A 385 2.59 -16.55 -12.73
N LEU A 386 1.93 -15.51 -13.24
CA LEU A 386 0.50 -15.53 -13.54
C LEU A 386 0.15 -16.53 -14.63
N LEU A 387 0.99 -16.63 -15.66
CA LEU A 387 0.84 -17.65 -16.72
C LEU A 387 0.87 -19.06 -16.12
N GLY A 388 1.79 -19.36 -15.21
CA GLY A 388 1.83 -20.65 -14.53
C GLY A 388 0.59 -20.96 -13.68
N ILE A 389 -0.11 -19.92 -13.17
CA ILE A 389 -1.40 -20.11 -12.49
C ILE A 389 -2.51 -20.39 -13.52
N MET A 390 -2.53 -19.64 -14.63
CA MET A 390 -3.51 -19.87 -15.72
C MET A 390 -3.38 -21.28 -16.30
N ASP A 391 -2.17 -21.78 -16.49
CA ASP A 391 -1.88 -23.14 -16.98
C ASP A 391 -2.44 -24.22 -16.03
N ARG A 392 -2.33 -24.02 -14.70
CA ARG A 392 -2.92 -24.93 -13.70
C ARG A 392 -4.44 -25.04 -13.84
N TYR A 393 -5.08 -23.96 -14.26
CA TYR A 393 -6.52 -23.93 -14.54
C TYR A 393 -6.88 -24.38 -15.96
N LYS A 394 -5.89 -24.74 -16.79
CA LYS A 394 -6.06 -25.11 -18.19
C LYS A 394 -6.79 -24.03 -19.00
N HIS A 395 -6.46 -22.78 -18.72
CA HIS A 395 -7.01 -21.63 -19.45
C HIS A 395 -6.13 -21.33 -20.65
N ASP A 396 -6.74 -21.26 -21.82
CA ASP A 396 -6.05 -20.89 -23.06
C ASP A 396 -5.66 -19.41 -23.05
N ILE A 397 -4.45 -19.12 -23.50
CA ILE A 397 -3.96 -17.76 -23.68
C ILE A 397 -4.29 -17.32 -25.09
N ILE A 398 -5.32 -16.48 -25.20
CA ILE A 398 -5.85 -15.99 -26.46
C ILE A 398 -5.64 -14.50 -26.56
N SER A 399 -5.16 -14.05 -27.73
CA SER A 399 -5.02 -12.62 -28.04
C SER A 399 -6.29 -12.10 -28.73
N ALA A 400 -6.73 -10.91 -28.30
CA ALA A 400 -7.79 -10.17 -28.97
C ALA A 400 -7.31 -9.44 -30.25
N GLY A 401 -6.01 -9.43 -30.51
CA GLY A 401 -5.40 -8.74 -31.64
C GLY A 401 -5.62 -7.22 -31.59
N ARG A 402 -6.45 -6.70 -32.49
CA ARG A 402 -6.80 -5.26 -32.55
C ARG A 402 -8.13 -4.92 -31.90
N ASP A 403 -8.89 -5.91 -31.41
CA ASP A 403 -10.18 -5.68 -30.77
C ASP A 403 -10.02 -5.27 -29.29
N TYR A 404 -9.60 -4.04 -29.08
CA TYR A 404 -9.44 -3.49 -27.74
C TYR A 404 -10.76 -3.35 -26.95
N ASN A 405 -11.91 -3.46 -27.58
CA ASN A 405 -13.19 -3.46 -26.86
C ASN A 405 -13.32 -4.67 -25.93
N ARG A 406 -12.81 -5.85 -26.33
CA ARG A 406 -12.77 -7.03 -25.45
C ARG A 406 -11.89 -6.78 -24.24
N VAL A 407 -10.71 -6.19 -24.45
CA VAL A 407 -9.76 -5.82 -23.38
C VAL A 407 -10.40 -4.81 -22.42
N ARG A 408 -11.05 -3.77 -22.93
CA ARG A 408 -11.73 -2.74 -22.12
C ARG A 408 -12.89 -3.34 -21.31
N ARG A 409 -13.67 -4.27 -21.87
CA ARG A 409 -14.74 -4.99 -21.16
C ARG A 409 -14.17 -5.87 -20.04
N ALA A 410 -13.06 -6.58 -20.29
CA ALA A 410 -12.40 -7.38 -19.26
C ALA A 410 -11.94 -6.49 -18.09
N ILE A 411 -11.34 -5.33 -18.36
CA ILE A 411 -10.94 -4.38 -17.32
C ILE A 411 -12.18 -3.86 -16.57
N CYS A 412 -13.25 -3.51 -17.29
CA CYS A 412 -14.50 -3.07 -16.70
C CYS A 412 -15.08 -4.10 -15.73
N SER A 413 -14.96 -5.42 -16.01
CA SER A 413 -15.49 -6.48 -15.15
C SER A 413 -14.87 -6.54 -13.74
N GLY A 414 -13.63 -6.06 -13.58
CA GLY A 414 -12.97 -5.96 -12.28
C GLY A 414 -13.16 -4.59 -11.61
N PHE A 415 -13.22 -3.52 -12.41
CA PHE A 415 -13.17 -2.14 -11.94
C PHE A 415 -14.50 -1.37 -12.12
N PHE A 416 -15.62 -2.05 -12.32
CA PHE A 416 -16.93 -1.38 -12.51
C PHE A 416 -17.34 -0.46 -11.35
N ARG A 417 -16.91 -0.73 -10.12
CA ARG A 417 -17.15 0.16 -8.96
C ARG A 417 -16.37 1.48 -9.07
N HIS A 418 -15.24 1.44 -9.75
CA HIS A 418 -14.37 2.61 -9.98
C HIS A 418 -14.79 3.36 -11.25
N ALA A 419 -16.09 3.44 -11.51
CA ALA A 419 -16.61 4.18 -12.65
C ALA A 419 -16.91 5.63 -12.27
N ALA A 420 -16.57 6.54 -13.17
CA ALA A 420 -16.89 7.95 -13.05
C ALA A 420 -17.46 8.53 -14.35
N LYS A 421 -18.35 9.50 -14.21
CA LYS A 421 -18.96 10.23 -15.32
C LYS A 421 -18.50 11.67 -15.27
N LYS A 422 -18.28 12.26 -16.46
CA LYS A 422 -17.91 13.68 -16.60
C LYS A 422 -18.99 14.58 -15.99
N ASP A 423 -18.59 15.45 -15.08
CA ASP A 423 -19.49 16.42 -14.48
C ASP A 423 -19.65 17.62 -15.42
N PRO A 424 -20.88 18.17 -15.60
CA PRO A 424 -21.11 19.34 -16.40
C PRO A 424 -20.42 20.62 -15.88
N GLN A 425 -20.12 20.69 -14.60
CA GLN A 425 -19.48 21.85 -13.97
C GLN A 425 -17.95 21.77 -14.10
N GLU A 426 -17.35 20.76 -13.49
CA GLU A 426 -15.89 20.55 -13.54
C GLU A 426 -15.53 19.10 -13.22
N GLY A 427 -14.52 18.54 -13.91
CA GLY A 427 -13.96 17.23 -13.60
C GLY A 427 -14.92 16.06 -13.85
N TYR A 428 -14.92 15.12 -12.96
CA TYR A 428 -15.72 13.89 -12.98
C TYR A 428 -16.37 13.66 -11.64
N LYS A 429 -17.40 12.81 -11.62
CA LYS A 429 -18.07 12.37 -10.41
C LYS A 429 -18.14 10.85 -10.38
N THR A 430 -17.67 10.24 -9.29
CA THR A 430 -17.77 8.79 -9.11
C THR A 430 -19.25 8.38 -9.08
N LEU A 431 -19.57 7.21 -9.64
CA LEU A 431 -20.97 6.76 -9.73
C LEU A 431 -21.48 6.23 -8.39
N VAL A 432 -20.64 5.64 -7.58
CA VAL A 432 -21.03 4.97 -6.34
C VAL A 432 -21.08 5.94 -5.17
N GLU A 433 -19.99 6.64 -4.91
CA GLU A 433 -19.85 7.56 -3.77
C GLU A 433 -20.32 8.97 -4.10
N GLY A 434 -20.36 9.34 -5.38
CA GLY A 434 -20.69 10.70 -5.83
C GLY A 434 -19.58 11.72 -5.55
N THR A 435 -18.36 11.27 -5.32
CA THR A 435 -17.19 12.12 -5.03
C THR A 435 -16.70 12.82 -6.29
N PRO A 436 -16.39 14.14 -6.25
CA PRO A 436 -15.75 14.84 -7.36
C PRO A 436 -14.31 14.35 -7.51
N VAL A 437 -13.90 14.00 -8.72
CA VAL A 437 -12.57 13.48 -9.03
C VAL A 437 -12.06 14.04 -10.35
N TYR A 438 -10.74 14.01 -10.54
CA TYR A 438 -10.09 14.58 -11.72
C TYR A 438 -9.19 13.53 -12.38
N ILE A 439 -9.03 13.61 -13.71
CA ILE A 439 -8.03 12.78 -14.40
C ILE A 439 -6.63 13.29 -14.04
N HIS A 440 -5.75 12.37 -13.67
CA HIS A 440 -4.36 12.72 -13.34
C HIS A 440 -3.64 13.34 -14.58
N PRO A 441 -2.87 14.43 -14.43
CA PRO A 441 -2.21 15.10 -15.56
C PRO A 441 -1.29 14.20 -16.39
N ALA A 442 -0.72 13.16 -15.77
CA ALA A 442 0.14 12.21 -16.48
C ALA A 442 -0.61 11.15 -17.31
N SER A 443 -1.96 11.12 -17.26
CA SER A 443 -2.79 10.18 -18.02
C SER A 443 -2.82 10.50 -19.52
N ALA A 444 -2.86 9.47 -20.36
CA ALA A 444 -3.08 9.59 -21.79
C ALA A 444 -4.44 10.23 -22.16
N LEU A 445 -5.41 10.19 -21.23
CA LEU A 445 -6.76 10.74 -21.41
C LEU A 445 -6.94 12.15 -20.86
N PHE A 446 -5.94 12.76 -20.26
CA PHE A 446 -6.05 14.07 -19.62
C PHE A 446 -6.63 15.14 -20.57
N ASN A 447 -6.13 15.22 -21.80
CA ASN A 447 -6.60 16.18 -22.81
C ASN A 447 -7.84 15.71 -23.60
N ARG A 448 -8.20 14.43 -23.52
CA ARG A 448 -9.33 13.85 -24.27
C ARG A 448 -10.64 13.90 -23.50
N ALA A 449 -10.56 13.85 -22.17
CA ALA A 449 -11.67 13.96 -21.23
C ALA A 449 -12.94 13.20 -21.68
N PRO A 450 -12.90 11.84 -21.74
CA PRO A 450 -14.04 11.03 -22.17
C PRO A 450 -15.25 11.24 -21.26
N GLU A 451 -16.47 11.00 -21.75
CA GLU A 451 -17.69 11.17 -20.94
C GLU A 451 -17.79 10.16 -19.80
N TRP A 452 -17.38 8.89 -20.06
CA TRP A 452 -17.40 7.81 -19.10
C TRP A 452 -16.02 7.17 -19.00
N LEU A 453 -15.59 6.93 -17.78
CA LEU A 453 -14.29 6.31 -17.51
C LEU A 453 -14.37 5.35 -16.31
N ILE A 454 -13.40 4.45 -16.26
CA ILE A 454 -13.02 3.72 -15.06
C ILE A 454 -11.56 4.05 -14.73
N TYR A 455 -11.21 3.95 -13.47
CA TYR A 455 -9.86 4.18 -12.97
C TYR A 455 -9.37 2.98 -12.15
N HIS A 456 -8.07 2.81 -12.08
CA HIS A 456 -7.46 1.76 -11.26
C HIS A 456 -7.51 2.11 -9.78
N GLU A 457 -7.07 3.32 -9.44
CA GLU A 457 -6.98 3.83 -8.07
C GLU A 457 -7.24 5.34 -8.02
N LEU A 458 -7.63 5.82 -6.83
CA LEU A 458 -7.69 7.25 -6.52
C LEU A 458 -6.47 7.64 -5.71
N ILE A 459 -5.83 8.73 -6.10
CA ILE A 459 -4.67 9.30 -5.40
C ILE A 459 -5.03 10.69 -4.93
N LEU A 460 -4.94 10.93 -3.62
CA LEU A 460 -5.09 12.25 -3.03
C LEU A 460 -3.72 12.93 -2.98
N THR A 461 -3.61 14.04 -3.73
CA THR A 461 -2.49 14.97 -3.63
C THR A 461 -3.05 16.35 -3.27
N THR A 462 -3.06 17.30 -4.19
CA THR A 462 -3.77 18.58 -4.04
C THR A 462 -5.28 18.45 -4.27
N ARG A 463 -5.69 17.44 -5.06
CA ARG A 463 -7.07 17.06 -5.37
C ARG A 463 -7.13 15.53 -5.48
N GLU A 464 -8.36 14.99 -5.55
CA GLU A 464 -8.58 13.56 -5.79
C GLU A 464 -8.41 13.23 -7.28
N TYR A 465 -7.31 12.56 -7.62
CA TYR A 465 -7.00 12.19 -9.00
C TYR A 465 -7.27 10.72 -9.28
N CYS A 466 -7.94 10.46 -10.40
CA CYS A 466 -8.05 9.15 -11.02
C CYS A 466 -6.72 8.78 -11.70
N HIS A 467 -6.10 7.72 -11.24
CA HIS A 467 -4.87 7.19 -11.80
C HIS A 467 -5.12 5.93 -12.62
N ASN A 468 -4.38 5.76 -13.73
CA ASN A 468 -4.57 4.69 -14.72
C ASN A 468 -6.02 4.63 -15.22
N VAL A 469 -6.39 5.59 -16.04
CA VAL A 469 -7.75 5.82 -16.51
C VAL A 469 -8.00 5.09 -17.83
N LEU A 470 -9.23 4.54 -17.99
CA LEU A 470 -9.70 3.90 -19.21
C LEU A 470 -11.07 4.45 -19.60
N ALA A 471 -11.25 4.84 -20.87
CA ALA A 471 -12.54 5.24 -21.42
C ALA A 471 -13.43 3.99 -21.59
N ILE A 472 -14.71 4.04 -21.20
CA ILE A 472 -15.66 2.94 -21.31
C ILE A 472 -16.96 3.35 -22.00
N GLU A 473 -17.72 2.36 -22.45
CA GLU A 473 -19.12 2.54 -22.85
C GLU A 473 -20.03 2.24 -21.65
N PRO A 474 -20.97 3.12 -21.33
CA PRO A 474 -21.81 2.98 -20.14
C PRO A 474 -22.61 1.65 -20.11
N LYS A 475 -23.01 1.11 -21.26
CA LYS A 475 -23.72 -0.19 -21.35
C LYS A 475 -22.93 -1.36 -20.77
N TRP A 476 -21.59 -1.31 -20.82
CA TRP A 476 -20.76 -2.40 -20.28
C TRP A 476 -20.87 -2.52 -18.76
N LEU A 477 -21.12 -1.42 -18.03
CA LEU A 477 -21.35 -1.48 -16.59
C LEU A 477 -22.55 -2.35 -16.22
N VAL A 478 -23.63 -2.26 -16.98
CA VAL A 478 -24.83 -3.09 -16.77
C VAL A 478 -24.61 -4.54 -17.24
N GLU A 479 -23.84 -4.74 -18.33
CA GLU A 479 -23.50 -6.07 -18.83
C GLU A 479 -22.61 -6.86 -17.86
N VAL A 480 -21.57 -6.23 -17.29
CA VAL A 480 -20.59 -6.91 -16.42
C VAL A 480 -21.05 -7.01 -14.96
N ALA A 481 -21.91 -6.11 -14.52
CA ALA A 481 -22.38 -6.04 -13.15
C ALA A 481 -23.90 -5.71 -13.06
N PRO A 482 -24.78 -6.59 -13.60
CA PRO A 482 -26.22 -6.35 -13.62
C PRO A 482 -26.86 -6.32 -12.21
N GLN A 483 -26.21 -6.96 -11.23
CA GLN A 483 -26.62 -6.90 -9.82
C GLN A 483 -26.28 -5.56 -9.16
N PHE A 484 -25.38 -4.76 -9.75
CA PHE A 484 -24.87 -3.53 -9.19
C PHE A 484 -25.38 -2.28 -9.93
N PHE A 485 -25.56 -2.36 -11.24
CA PHE A 485 -26.03 -1.25 -12.08
C PHE A 485 -27.33 -1.60 -12.80
N ARG A 486 -28.18 -0.59 -12.95
CA ARG A 486 -29.38 -0.65 -13.78
C ARG A 486 -29.46 0.54 -14.73
N VAL A 487 -30.17 0.36 -15.83
CA VAL A 487 -30.59 1.48 -16.66
C VAL A 487 -31.72 2.21 -15.96
N ALA A 488 -31.62 3.53 -15.81
CA ALA A 488 -32.66 4.31 -15.15
C ALA A 488 -34.00 4.22 -15.89
N ASP A 489 -35.11 4.14 -15.13
CA ASP A 489 -36.45 3.98 -15.66
C ASP A 489 -36.81 5.08 -16.67
N ALA A 490 -37.21 4.66 -17.87
CA ALA A 490 -37.55 5.53 -18.99
C ALA A 490 -38.68 6.54 -18.69
N ASN A 491 -39.54 6.27 -17.70
CA ASN A 491 -40.70 7.09 -17.38
C ASN A 491 -40.38 8.34 -16.55
N LYS A 492 -39.20 8.43 -15.97
CA LYS A 492 -38.77 9.56 -15.12
C LYS A 492 -37.88 10.59 -15.82
N ILE A 493 -37.54 10.40 -17.10
CA ILE A 493 -36.53 11.18 -17.78
C ILE A 493 -37.02 11.62 -19.16
N SER A 494 -36.73 12.87 -19.58
CA SER A 494 -37.06 13.40 -20.91
C SER A 494 -36.42 12.55 -22.04
N LYS A 495 -37.07 12.48 -23.21
CA LYS A 495 -36.68 11.63 -24.36
C LYS A 495 -35.17 11.75 -24.76
N ARG A 496 -34.55 12.91 -24.56
CA ARG A 496 -33.15 13.18 -24.92
C ARG A 496 -32.13 12.64 -23.90
N LYS A 497 -32.54 12.38 -22.65
CA LYS A 497 -31.68 11.85 -21.57
C LYS A 497 -31.89 10.34 -21.32
N ARG A 498 -32.79 9.68 -22.06
CA ARG A 498 -33.22 8.28 -21.83
C ARG A 498 -32.14 7.22 -22.07
N GLN A 499 -31.17 7.49 -22.95
CA GLN A 499 -30.21 6.45 -23.37
C GLN A 499 -28.97 6.33 -22.50
N GLU A 500 -28.73 7.24 -21.55
CA GLU A 500 -27.40 7.40 -20.94
C GLU A 500 -27.38 7.42 -19.41
N LYS A 501 -28.51 7.24 -18.73
CA LYS A 501 -28.52 7.29 -17.26
C LYS A 501 -28.40 5.89 -16.67
N ILE A 502 -27.18 5.51 -16.32
CA ILE A 502 -26.88 4.30 -15.54
C ILE A 502 -26.76 4.72 -14.08
N GLU A 503 -27.49 4.03 -13.21
CA GLU A 503 -27.52 4.28 -11.80
C GLU A 503 -27.05 3.03 -11.05
N PRO A 504 -26.19 3.16 -10.04
CA PRO A 504 -25.89 2.06 -9.14
C PRO A 504 -27.18 1.70 -8.37
N LEU A 505 -27.42 0.42 -8.17
CA LEU A 505 -28.53 -0.06 -7.34
C LEU A 505 -28.34 0.30 -5.86
N TYR A 506 -27.10 0.48 -5.48
CA TYR A 506 -26.65 0.83 -4.13
C TYR A 506 -25.85 2.13 -4.19
N ASN A 507 -26.35 3.20 -3.60
CA ASN A 507 -25.58 4.38 -3.29
C ASN A 507 -25.88 4.80 -1.84
N LYS A 508 -25.00 5.62 -1.26
CA LYS A 508 -25.10 6.08 0.14
C LYS A 508 -26.40 6.83 0.46
N VAL A 509 -27.18 7.24 -0.55
CA VAL A 509 -28.43 7.98 -0.39
C VAL A 509 -29.63 7.03 -0.30
N CYS A 510 -29.52 5.80 -0.81
CA CYS A 510 -30.56 4.78 -0.74
C CYS A 510 -30.23 3.76 0.35
N PHE A 511 -30.74 3.96 1.56
CA PHE A 511 -30.71 3.02 2.69
C PHE A 511 -31.58 1.76 2.46
N PHE A 512 -31.67 1.23 1.25
CA PHE A 512 -32.38 -0.01 0.97
C PHE A 512 -31.42 -1.05 0.43
N PHE A 513 -30.85 -1.83 1.35
CA PHE A 513 -30.20 -3.11 1.02
C PHE A 513 -31.26 -4.08 0.44
N PRO A 514 -30.91 -4.92 -0.56
CA PRO A 514 -31.76 -6.05 -0.91
C PRO A 514 -31.93 -6.95 0.31
N PHE A 515 -33.12 -7.46 0.52
CA PHE A 515 -33.52 -8.22 1.70
C PHE A 515 -32.57 -9.35 2.11
N ALA A 516 -31.83 -9.96 1.17
CA ALA A 516 -30.88 -11.03 1.43
C ALA A 516 -29.57 -10.55 2.10
N PHE A 517 -29.00 -9.43 1.62
CA PHE A 517 -27.77 -8.88 2.21
C PHE A 517 -28.05 -8.16 3.53
N SER A 518 -29.27 -7.60 3.69
CA SER A 518 -29.75 -7.03 4.95
C SER A 518 -29.73 -8.04 6.10
N SER A 519 -30.01 -9.32 5.83
CA SER A 519 -30.00 -10.35 6.88
C SER A 519 -28.58 -10.70 7.35
N PHE A 520 -27.57 -10.62 6.46
CA PHE A 520 -26.17 -10.88 6.82
C PHE A 520 -25.58 -9.69 7.59
N VAL A 521 -25.75 -8.47 7.08
CA VAL A 521 -25.27 -7.25 7.76
C VAL A 521 -26.05 -6.98 9.03
N ALA A 522 -27.38 -7.21 9.05
CA ALA A 522 -28.19 -7.05 10.26
C ALA A 522 -27.85 -8.09 11.33
N ARG A 523 -27.55 -9.33 10.96
CA ARG A 523 -27.03 -10.33 11.92
C ARG A 523 -25.66 -9.92 12.49
N SER A 524 -24.77 -9.36 11.65
CA SER A 524 -23.49 -8.84 12.11
C SER A 524 -23.64 -7.60 13.02
N PHE A 525 -24.60 -6.71 12.72
CA PHE A 525 -24.91 -5.56 13.58
C PHE A 525 -25.62 -5.96 14.88
N LEU A 526 -26.49 -6.95 14.87
CA LEU A 526 -27.14 -7.47 16.08
C LEU A 526 -26.14 -8.11 17.03
N ILE A 527 -25.12 -8.80 16.52
CA ILE A 527 -24.04 -9.37 17.31
C ILE A 527 -23.19 -8.25 17.94
N LEU A 528 -22.89 -7.18 17.17
CA LEU A 528 -22.16 -6.01 17.69
C LEU A 528 -22.98 -5.23 18.72
N ALA A 529 -24.30 -5.10 18.52
CA ALA A 529 -25.19 -4.44 19.50
C ALA A 529 -25.33 -5.28 20.76
N HIS A 530 -25.38 -6.60 20.68
CA HIS A 530 -25.44 -7.47 21.86
C HIS A 530 -24.14 -7.48 22.66
N SER A 531 -22.99 -7.43 22.01
CA SER A 531 -21.70 -7.33 22.71
C SER A 531 -21.51 -5.97 23.40
N SER A 532 -22.03 -4.88 22.82
CA SER A 532 -22.00 -3.55 23.43
C SER A 532 -22.99 -3.39 24.59
N PHE A 533 -24.14 -4.07 24.55
CA PHE A 533 -25.12 -4.06 25.65
C PHE A 533 -24.69 -4.96 26.82
N SER A 534 -23.95 -6.03 26.60
CA SER A 534 -23.44 -6.90 27.67
C SER A 534 -22.36 -6.23 28.52
N LEU A 535 -21.62 -5.25 27.95
CA LEU A 535 -20.61 -4.47 28.69
C LEU A 535 -21.19 -3.31 29.50
N CYS A 536 -22.44 -2.89 29.26
CA CYS A 536 -23.08 -1.81 30.00
C CYS A 536 -23.95 -2.30 31.19
N SER A 537 -24.23 -3.61 31.28
CA SER A 537 -25.09 -4.21 32.32
C SER A 537 -24.33 -4.67 33.57
N THR A 538 -22.99 -4.61 33.62
CA THR A 538 -22.17 -5.08 34.74
C THR A 538 -21.58 -3.98 35.63
N ARG A 539 -22.06 -2.74 35.52
CA ARG A 539 -21.74 -1.69 36.50
C ARG A 539 -23.00 -1.25 37.26
N ASN A 540 -23.39 -2.05 38.22
CA ASN A 540 -24.01 -1.63 39.50
C ASN A 540 -24.50 -2.86 40.26
N ARG A 541 -23.69 -3.35 41.19
CA ARG A 541 -24.14 -3.84 42.50
C ARG A 541 -22.93 -3.94 43.43
N THR A 542 -23.08 -3.16 44.46
CA THR A 542 -22.23 -2.99 45.62
C THR A 542 -22.21 -4.21 46.51
N SER A 543 -21.06 -4.41 47.14
CA SER A 543 -20.79 -4.90 48.51
C SER A 543 -21.58 -6.08 49.08
N GLY A 544 -20.87 -7.02 49.57
CA GLY A 544 -21.34 -7.90 50.63
C GLY A 544 -20.69 -9.30 50.63
N ASP A 545 -19.72 -9.47 51.52
CA ASP A 545 -19.35 -10.65 52.30
C ASP A 545 -19.07 -12.01 51.64
N CYS A 546 -17.82 -12.39 51.70
CA CYS A 546 -17.20 -13.35 52.61
C CYS A 546 -17.48 -14.86 52.45
N GLN A 547 -16.38 -15.56 52.42
CA GLN A 547 -16.07 -16.92 52.85
C GLN A 547 -16.00 -18.05 51.82
N ARG A 548 -14.73 -18.45 51.67
CA ARG A 548 -14.16 -19.83 51.63
C ARG A 548 -15.00 -20.95 51.01
N SER A 549 -14.52 -21.53 49.93
CA SER A 549 -14.10 -22.94 50.02
C SER A 549 -13.56 -23.48 48.70
N ASN A 550 -12.54 -24.29 48.82
CA ASN A 550 -12.11 -25.41 48.00
C ASN A 550 -11.39 -25.14 46.68
N ALA A 551 -10.08 -25.28 46.83
CA ALA A 551 -9.14 -25.62 45.77
C ALA A 551 -9.57 -26.89 45.01
N ALA A 552 -9.96 -26.74 43.78
CA ALA A 552 -9.96 -27.85 42.83
C ALA A 552 -8.65 -27.77 42.06
N HIS A 553 -7.72 -28.67 42.33
CA HIS A 553 -6.54 -28.94 41.53
C HIS A 553 -6.97 -29.34 40.12
N VAL A 554 -6.98 -28.39 39.20
CA VAL A 554 -6.94 -28.71 37.77
C VAL A 554 -5.49 -29.08 37.44
N ARG A 555 -5.22 -30.38 37.33
CA ARG A 555 -3.99 -30.87 36.71
C ARG A 555 -3.97 -30.40 35.26
N VAL A 556 -3.22 -29.33 35.00
CA VAL A 556 -2.79 -28.96 33.65
C VAL A 556 -1.83 -30.06 33.19
N ARG A 557 -2.28 -30.92 32.29
CA ARG A 557 -1.38 -31.78 31.53
C ARG A 557 -0.44 -30.88 30.74
N PRO A 558 0.88 -31.16 30.72
CA PRO A 558 1.79 -30.41 29.86
C PRO A 558 1.37 -30.67 28.41
N LEU A 559 0.94 -29.60 27.72
CA LEU A 559 0.74 -29.58 26.27
C LEU A 559 2.09 -29.84 25.62
N ALA A 560 2.08 -30.73 24.64
CA ALA A 560 3.23 -31.16 23.87
C ALA A 560 4.10 -29.96 23.40
N GLU A 561 5.40 -30.11 23.62
CA GLU A 561 6.45 -29.13 23.35
C GLU A 561 6.53 -28.76 21.85
N GLY A 562 5.67 -27.86 21.40
CA GLY A 562 5.95 -27.07 20.20
C GLY A 562 6.92 -25.95 20.58
N VAL A 563 8.17 -26.05 20.21
CA VAL A 563 9.16 -25.00 20.50
C VAL A 563 8.84 -23.77 19.66
N PHE A 564 8.29 -22.74 20.29
CA PHE A 564 8.16 -21.41 19.73
C PHE A 564 9.37 -20.59 20.17
N CYS A 565 10.02 -19.92 19.25
CA CYS A 565 11.10 -19.01 19.57
C CYS A 565 10.83 -17.66 18.91
N ILE A 566 10.89 -16.59 19.70
CA ILE A 566 10.90 -15.22 19.19
C ILE A 566 12.33 -14.71 19.30
N PHE A 567 12.94 -14.39 18.16
CA PHE A 567 14.23 -13.72 18.13
C PHE A 567 14.00 -12.22 17.94
N VAL A 568 14.49 -11.42 18.87
CA VAL A 568 14.56 -9.96 18.77
C VAL A 568 15.99 -9.62 18.37
N LEU A 569 16.16 -9.09 17.17
CA LEU A 569 17.46 -8.68 16.61
C LEU A 569 17.78 -7.22 16.97
#